data_100f8319997181009b762245f6ffff0c
#
_entry.id   100f8319997181009b762245f6ffff0c
#
_cell.length_a   1.000
_cell.length_b   1.000
_cell.length_c   1.000
_cell.angle_alpha   90.00
_cell.angle_beta   90.00
_cell.angle_gamma   90.00
#
_symmetry.space_group_name_H-M   'P 1'
#
loop_
_entity.id
_entity.type
_entity.pdbx_description
1 polymer ?
#
loop_
_entity_poly.entity_id
_entity_poly.type
_entity_poly.pdbx_seq_one_letter_code
_entity_poly.pdbx_strand_id
1 'polypeptide(L)'
;MTTKFNDSYPSDFSMQNNDQILEAIEHYLGQIGYPEEPGRLYAPISYSLTMSGKRLRPMLLMLTCGIFSDQPQAAMPAAAAVEVFHNFTLLHDDIMDNAAMRRGNPSVFAKWGQNVAILSGDAMLISAYRLLSEYPPQVLPQILARFNTMAIEVCEGQQYDMDFETRESVSVEEYLHMIEVKTSALLWGAT
;
A
#
# COMPACT_ATOMS: atom_id res chain seq x y z
N MET A 1 2.39 -2.78 22.86
CA MET A 1 1.40 -3.87 22.80
C MET A 1 1.83 -4.76 21.65
N THR A 2 2.41 -5.90 21.94
CA THR A 2 2.80 -6.92 20.95
C THR A 2 1.54 -7.68 20.58
N THR A 3 0.98 -7.38 19.42
CA THR A 3 -0.10 -8.16 18.83
C THR A 3 0.44 -9.55 18.54
N LYS A 4 -0.06 -10.55 19.26
CA LYS A 4 0.31 -11.95 19.00
C LYS A 4 -0.30 -12.35 17.67
N PHE A 5 0.55 -12.50 16.65
CA PHE A 5 0.20 -12.84 15.27
C PHE A 5 -0.51 -14.20 15.10
N ASN A 6 -0.58 -15.03 16.13
CA ASN A 6 -0.95 -16.44 16.01
C ASN A 6 -2.44 -16.77 16.13
N ASP A 7 -3.31 -15.80 16.47
CA ASP A 7 -4.72 -16.13 16.81
C ASP A 7 -5.74 -15.65 15.74
N SER A 8 -5.29 -15.11 14.59
CA SER A 8 -6.19 -14.44 13.63
C SER A 8 -6.47 -15.23 12.34
N TYR A 9 -5.88 -16.41 12.17
CA TYR A 9 -6.11 -17.19 10.95
C TYR A 9 -7.05 -18.36 11.22
N PRO A 10 -7.97 -18.66 10.27
CA PRO A 10 -8.71 -19.91 10.29
C PRO A 10 -7.74 -21.10 10.31
N SER A 11 -8.06 -22.14 11.06
CA SER A 11 -7.25 -23.35 11.20
C SER A 11 -7.05 -24.12 9.87
N ASP A 12 -7.81 -23.75 8.84
CA ASP A 12 -7.82 -24.32 7.49
C ASP A 12 -7.30 -23.34 6.42
N PHE A 13 -6.59 -22.27 6.84
CA PHE A 13 -6.00 -21.30 5.90
C PHE A 13 -5.09 -22.00 4.89
N SER A 14 -5.45 -21.91 3.62
CA SER A 14 -4.70 -22.52 2.51
C SER A 14 -4.32 -21.46 1.49
N MET A 15 -3.03 -21.40 1.14
CA MET A 15 -2.51 -20.56 0.04
C MET A 15 -2.99 -21.02 -1.36
N GLN A 16 -3.71 -22.11 -1.44
CA GLN A 16 -4.27 -22.61 -2.71
C GLN A 16 -5.60 -21.96 -3.08
N ASN A 17 -6.18 -21.16 -2.16
CA ASN A 17 -7.45 -20.46 -2.40
C ASN A 17 -7.25 -18.94 -2.34
N ASN A 18 -7.30 -18.28 -3.50
CA ASN A 18 -7.16 -16.84 -3.63
C ASN A 18 -8.20 -16.06 -2.81
N ASP A 19 -9.43 -16.60 -2.66
CA ASP A 19 -10.48 -15.94 -1.89
C ASP A 19 -10.13 -15.91 -0.39
N GLN A 20 -9.55 -16.99 0.14
CA GLN A 20 -9.09 -17.05 1.52
C GLN A 20 -7.92 -16.08 1.79
N ILE A 21 -7.00 -15.95 0.84
CA ILE A 21 -5.90 -14.98 0.95
C ILE A 21 -6.45 -13.56 0.96
N LEU A 22 -7.38 -13.27 0.06
CA LEU A 22 -8.02 -11.95 -0.02
C LEU A 22 -8.77 -11.63 1.27
N GLU A 23 -9.57 -12.56 1.78
CA GLU A 23 -10.31 -12.42 3.03
C GLU A 23 -9.36 -12.16 4.23
N ALA A 24 -8.25 -12.90 4.30
CA ALA A 24 -7.25 -12.71 5.36
C ALA A 24 -6.58 -11.32 5.27
N ILE A 25 -6.27 -10.84 4.06
CA ILE A 25 -5.72 -9.50 3.85
C ILE A 25 -6.73 -8.43 4.28
N GLU A 26 -7.99 -8.52 3.84
CA GLU A 26 -9.04 -7.56 4.20
C GLU A 26 -9.30 -7.56 5.71
N HIS A 27 -9.35 -8.73 6.33
CA HIS A 27 -9.48 -8.87 7.77
C HIS A 27 -8.32 -8.19 8.50
N TYR A 28 -7.07 -8.45 8.08
CA TYR A 28 -5.90 -7.84 8.71
C TYR A 28 -5.88 -6.31 8.54
N LEU A 29 -6.18 -5.81 7.34
CA LEU A 29 -6.29 -4.37 7.08
C LEU A 29 -7.37 -3.72 7.96
N GLY A 30 -8.49 -4.40 8.16
CA GLY A 30 -9.57 -3.94 9.06
C GLY A 30 -9.17 -3.92 10.54
N GLN A 31 -8.17 -4.72 10.93
CA GLN A 31 -7.65 -4.76 12.31
C GLN A 31 -6.52 -3.75 12.57
N ILE A 32 -6.02 -3.04 11.56
CA ILE A 32 -5.08 -1.94 11.77
C ILE A 32 -5.83 -0.86 12.56
N GLY A 33 -5.65 -0.86 13.87
CA GLY A 33 -6.35 0.03 14.80
C GLY A 33 -5.84 1.47 14.66
N TYR A 34 -6.55 2.30 13.89
CA TYR A 34 -6.34 3.73 13.91
C TYR A 34 -7.09 4.35 15.08
N PRO A 35 -6.49 5.33 15.80
CA PRO A 35 -7.19 6.06 16.85
C PRO A 35 -8.43 6.78 16.32
N GLU A 36 -9.44 6.98 17.18
CA GLU A 36 -10.61 7.79 16.84
C GLU A 36 -10.26 9.29 16.72
N GLU A 37 -9.30 9.75 17.54
CA GLU A 37 -8.87 11.14 17.57
C GLU A 37 -7.37 11.29 17.23
N PRO A 38 -7.01 12.35 16.49
CA PRO A 38 -7.90 13.35 15.88
C PRO A 38 -8.65 12.76 14.66
N GLY A 39 -9.99 12.82 14.71
CA GLY A 39 -10.86 12.14 13.72
C GLY A 39 -10.61 12.57 12.28
N ARG A 40 -10.27 13.85 12.04
CA ARG A 40 -9.95 14.35 10.68
C ARG A 40 -8.61 13.82 10.13
N LEU A 41 -7.77 13.21 10.96
CA LEU A 41 -6.55 12.53 10.50
C LEU A 41 -6.84 11.07 10.12
N TYR A 42 -7.59 10.36 10.98
CA TYR A 42 -7.74 8.91 10.87
C TYR A 42 -8.99 8.45 10.08
N ALA A 43 -10.09 9.22 10.10
CA ALA A 43 -11.28 8.87 9.32
C ALA A 43 -11.01 8.81 7.80
N PRO A 44 -10.20 9.71 7.19
CA PRO A 44 -9.84 9.59 5.78
C PRO A 44 -9.01 8.33 5.46
N ILE A 45 -8.14 7.89 6.39
CA ILE A 45 -7.34 6.68 6.24
C ILE A 45 -8.27 5.46 6.20
N SER A 46 -9.14 5.30 7.21
CA SER A 46 -10.11 4.22 7.25
C SER A 46 -10.99 4.21 6.00
N TYR A 47 -11.47 5.38 5.58
CA TYR A 47 -12.26 5.52 4.37
C TYR A 47 -11.50 5.05 3.11
N SER A 48 -10.24 5.43 2.95
CA SER A 48 -9.42 5.01 1.81
C SER A 48 -9.19 3.50 1.80
N LEU A 49 -8.85 2.91 2.95
CA LEU A 49 -8.58 1.48 3.06
C LEU A 49 -9.83 0.61 2.87
N THR A 50 -11.02 1.12 3.18
CA THR A 50 -12.30 0.41 2.96
C THR A 50 -12.84 0.54 1.55
N MET A 51 -12.27 1.39 0.69
CA MET A 51 -12.64 1.43 -0.72
C MET A 51 -12.35 0.08 -1.39
N SER A 52 -13.30 -0.38 -2.20
CA SER A 52 -13.16 -1.63 -2.94
C SER A 52 -11.90 -1.65 -3.81
N GLY A 53 -11.17 -2.76 -3.80
CA GLY A 53 -9.96 -2.93 -4.59
C GLY A 53 -9.63 -4.41 -4.76
N LYS A 54 -8.88 -4.74 -5.82
CA LYS A 54 -8.49 -6.13 -6.11
C LYS A 54 -7.39 -6.67 -5.19
N ARG A 55 -6.78 -5.83 -4.36
CA ARG A 55 -5.66 -6.18 -3.45
C ARG A 55 -4.56 -7.01 -4.12
N LEU A 56 -4.26 -6.73 -5.38
CA LEU A 56 -3.31 -7.54 -6.16
C LEU A 56 -1.90 -7.53 -5.56
N ARG A 57 -1.44 -6.39 -5.04
CA ARG A 57 -0.10 -6.24 -4.48
C ARG A 57 0.11 -7.08 -3.22
N PRO A 58 -0.73 -6.95 -2.18
CA PRO A 58 -0.62 -7.81 -1.01
C PRO A 58 -0.85 -9.29 -1.34
N MET A 59 -1.75 -9.63 -2.29
CA MET A 59 -1.95 -11.01 -2.72
C MET A 59 -0.69 -11.59 -3.36
N LEU A 60 -0.04 -10.85 -4.28
CA LEU A 60 1.22 -11.29 -4.91
C LEU A 60 2.31 -11.54 -3.87
N LEU A 61 2.45 -10.66 -2.87
CA LEU A 61 3.44 -10.82 -1.81
C LEU A 61 3.17 -12.09 -1.00
N MET A 62 1.92 -12.33 -0.61
CA MET A 62 1.53 -13.54 0.12
C MET A 62 1.78 -14.80 -0.71
N LEU A 63 1.39 -14.81 -1.99
CA LEU A 63 1.58 -15.95 -2.90
C LEU A 63 3.07 -16.23 -3.13
N THR A 64 3.88 -15.18 -3.36
CA THR A 64 5.34 -15.33 -3.53
C THR A 64 5.98 -15.92 -2.27
N CYS A 65 5.62 -15.41 -1.09
CA CYS A 65 6.09 -15.98 0.17
C CYS A 65 5.72 -17.46 0.31
N GLY A 66 4.50 -17.84 -0.11
CA GLY A 66 4.02 -19.22 -0.08
C GLY A 66 4.77 -20.19 -1.01
N ILE A 67 5.50 -19.68 -2.02
CA ILE A 67 6.36 -20.50 -2.88
C ILE A 67 7.63 -20.94 -2.11
N PHE A 68 8.12 -20.09 -1.19
CA PHE A 68 9.41 -20.27 -0.53
C PHE A 68 9.29 -20.64 0.95
N SER A 69 8.08 -20.60 1.53
CA SER A 69 7.86 -20.78 2.97
C SER A 69 6.59 -21.57 3.25
N ASP A 70 6.66 -22.49 4.20
CA ASP A 70 5.51 -23.20 4.77
C ASP A 70 4.68 -22.31 5.73
N GLN A 71 5.15 -21.08 5.99
CA GLN A 71 4.49 -20.11 6.87
C GLN A 71 4.27 -18.77 6.15
N PRO A 72 3.48 -18.74 5.06
CA PRO A 72 3.24 -17.52 4.29
C PRO A 72 2.58 -16.39 5.09
N GLN A 73 1.90 -16.73 6.19
CA GLN A 73 1.28 -15.76 7.10
C GLN A 73 2.30 -14.79 7.72
N ALA A 74 3.56 -15.20 7.83
CA ALA A 74 4.65 -14.32 8.28
C ALA A 74 4.85 -13.09 7.36
N ALA A 75 4.37 -13.14 6.12
CA ALA A 75 4.43 -12.03 5.17
C ALA A 75 3.30 -11.00 5.33
N MET A 76 2.27 -11.27 6.15
CA MET A 76 1.08 -10.42 6.25
C MET A 76 1.38 -8.96 6.66
N PRO A 77 2.27 -8.66 7.62
CA PRO A 77 2.61 -7.27 7.92
C PRO A 77 3.22 -6.53 6.72
N ALA A 78 4.07 -7.20 5.94
CA ALA A 78 4.64 -6.61 4.72
C ALA A 78 3.58 -6.44 3.63
N ALA A 79 2.69 -7.41 3.45
CA ALA A 79 1.56 -7.32 2.52
C ALA A 79 0.65 -6.14 2.85
N ALA A 80 0.31 -5.98 4.14
CA ALA A 80 -0.46 -4.84 4.63
C ALA A 80 0.29 -3.52 4.47
N ALA A 81 1.60 -3.49 4.74
CA ALA A 81 2.43 -2.29 4.57
C ALA A 81 2.45 -1.81 3.11
N VAL A 82 2.60 -2.74 2.15
CA VAL A 82 2.55 -2.42 0.71
C VAL A 82 1.18 -1.87 0.31
N GLU A 83 0.08 -2.43 0.82
CA GLU A 83 -1.26 -1.93 0.50
C GLU A 83 -1.54 -0.56 1.14
N VAL A 84 -1.11 -0.35 2.40
CA VAL A 84 -1.22 0.97 3.07
C VAL A 84 -0.39 2.00 2.33
N PHE A 85 0.85 1.68 1.94
CA PHE A 85 1.70 2.55 1.13
C PHE A 85 1.06 2.86 -0.24
N HIS A 86 0.51 1.86 -0.92
CA HIS A 86 -0.20 2.10 -2.16
C HIS A 86 -1.38 3.06 -1.99
N ASN A 87 -2.17 2.92 -0.93
CA ASN A 87 -3.27 3.85 -0.68
C ASN A 87 -2.77 5.26 -0.31
N PHE A 88 -1.62 5.39 0.39
CA PHE A 88 -0.92 6.65 0.58
C PHE A 88 -0.62 7.33 -0.77
N THR A 89 0.00 6.60 -1.71
CA THR A 89 0.33 7.16 -3.02
C THR A 89 -0.92 7.61 -3.78
N LEU A 90 -2.04 6.87 -3.67
CA LEU A 90 -3.31 7.26 -4.29
C LEU A 90 -3.92 8.52 -3.69
N LEU A 91 -3.79 8.75 -2.37
CA LEU A 91 -4.27 9.99 -1.74
C LEU A 91 -3.52 11.21 -2.26
N HIS A 92 -2.19 11.10 -2.42
CA HIS A 92 -1.37 12.18 -2.92
C HIS A 92 -1.54 12.38 -4.43
N ASP A 93 -1.67 11.31 -5.21
CA ASP A 93 -2.00 11.32 -6.64
C ASP A 93 -3.31 12.08 -6.89
N ASP A 94 -4.37 11.77 -6.12
CA ASP A 94 -5.66 12.48 -6.21
C ASP A 94 -5.55 14.00 -5.98
N ILE A 95 -4.60 14.45 -5.16
CA ILE A 95 -4.34 15.88 -4.95
C ILE A 95 -3.64 16.48 -6.16
N MET A 96 -2.60 15.82 -6.67
CA MET A 96 -1.81 16.28 -7.81
C MET A 96 -2.68 16.38 -9.07
N ASP A 97 -3.56 15.40 -9.29
CA ASP A 97 -4.46 15.31 -10.43
C ASP A 97 -5.76 16.11 -10.25
N ASN A 98 -5.98 16.76 -9.09
CA ASN A 98 -7.27 17.36 -8.73
C ASN A 98 -8.46 16.39 -8.91
N ALA A 99 -8.26 15.12 -8.63
CA ALA A 99 -9.23 14.06 -8.88
C ALA A 99 -10.42 14.15 -7.92
N ALA A 100 -11.63 14.35 -8.46
CA ALA A 100 -12.86 14.41 -7.67
C ALA A 100 -13.28 13.01 -7.16
N MET A 101 -12.95 11.96 -7.87
CA MET A 101 -13.46 10.60 -7.63
C MET A 101 -12.33 9.58 -7.65
N ARG A 102 -12.43 8.55 -6.77
CA ARG A 102 -11.57 7.37 -6.75
C ARG A 102 -12.41 6.10 -6.54
N ARG A 103 -12.29 5.12 -7.42
CA ARG A 103 -13.03 3.84 -7.34
C ARG A 103 -14.55 4.00 -7.16
N GLY A 104 -15.14 5.00 -7.85
CA GLY A 104 -16.58 5.28 -7.78
C GLY A 104 -17.04 6.05 -6.55
N ASN A 105 -16.13 6.45 -5.67
CA ASN A 105 -16.41 7.26 -4.48
C ASN A 105 -15.71 8.61 -4.58
N PRO A 106 -16.15 9.67 -3.86
CA PRO A 106 -15.39 10.90 -3.74
C PRO A 106 -13.97 10.61 -3.24
N SER A 107 -12.96 11.23 -3.85
CA SER A 107 -11.59 11.11 -3.35
C SER A 107 -11.47 11.70 -1.94
N VAL A 108 -10.42 11.33 -1.20
CA VAL A 108 -10.15 11.94 0.12
C VAL A 108 -9.95 13.45 -0.02
N PHE A 109 -9.24 13.87 -1.07
CA PHE A 109 -9.05 15.27 -1.43
C PHE A 109 -10.38 16.00 -1.61
N ALA A 110 -11.31 15.45 -2.40
CA ALA A 110 -12.61 16.06 -2.65
C ALA A 110 -13.51 16.12 -1.40
N LYS A 111 -13.41 15.12 -0.52
CA LYS A 111 -14.29 14.98 0.65
C LYS A 111 -13.80 15.77 1.87
N TRP A 112 -12.50 15.85 2.12
CA TRP A 112 -11.92 16.47 3.32
C TRP A 112 -10.99 17.65 3.04
N GLY A 113 -10.66 17.89 1.78
CA GLY A 113 -9.77 18.96 1.35
C GLY A 113 -8.28 18.58 1.37
N GLN A 114 -7.48 19.41 0.70
CA GLN A 114 -6.08 19.15 0.40
C GLN A 114 -5.23 18.87 1.65
N ASN A 115 -5.27 19.75 2.65
CA ASN A 115 -4.40 19.62 3.82
C ASN A 115 -4.68 18.35 4.63
N VAL A 116 -5.95 17.93 4.71
CA VAL A 116 -6.34 16.68 5.38
C VAL A 116 -5.84 15.49 4.57
N ALA A 117 -5.98 15.52 3.24
CA ALA A 117 -5.49 14.44 2.38
C ALA A 117 -3.97 14.29 2.50
N ILE A 118 -3.20 15.39 2.52
CA ILE A 118 -1.74 15.36 2.73
C ILE A 118 -1.41 14.69 4.07
N LEU A 119 -1.95 15.22 5.18
CA LEU A 119 -1.62 14.71 6.51
C LEU A 119 -2.06 13.25 6.73
N SER A 120 -3.21 12.87 6.19
CA SER A 120 -3.67 11.49 6.26
C SER A 120 -2.77 10.55 5.44
N GLY A 121 -2.32 11.00 4.27
CA GLY A 121 -1.34 10.27 3.46
C GLY A 121 -0.01 10.10 4.21
N ASP A 122 0.54 11.17 4.79
CA ASP A 122 1.78 11.10 5.58
C ASP A 122 1.64 10.13 6.76
N ALA A 123 0.50 10.14 7.45
CA ALA A 123 0.23 9.20 8.52
C ALA A 123 0.13 7.75 8.02
N MET A 124 -0.39 7.53 6.80
CA MET A 124 -0.38 6.20 6.16
C MET A 124 1.03 5.73 5.83
N LEU A 125 1.90 6.61 5.32
CA LEU A 125 3.30 6.28 5.08
C LEU A 125 3.99 5.82 6.37
N ILE A 126 3.81 6.57 7.47
CA ILE A 126 4.35 6.17 8.77
C ILE A 126 3.72 4.85 9.26
N SER A 127 2.43 4.62 8.99
CA SER A 127 1.76 3.36 9.35
C SER A 127 2.35 2.16 8.59
N ALA A 128 2.71 2.33 7.32
CA ALA A 128 3.41 1.28 6.56
C ALA A 128 4.75 0.90 7.21
N TYR A 129 5.56 1.89 7.61
CA TYR A 129 6.81 1.63 8.35
C TYR A 129 6.56 0.96 9.71
N ARG A 130 5.50 1.34 10.42
CA ARG A 130 5.14 0.68 11.70
C ARG A 130 4.83 -0.80 11.50
N LEU A 131 4.09 -1.17 10.45
CA LEU A 131 3.83 -2.57 10.11
C LEU A 131 5.12 -3.33 9.82
N LEU A 132 6.04 -2.74 9.04
CA LEU A 132 7.34 -3.37 8.78
C LEU A 132 8.20 -3.49 10.04
N SER A 133 8.08 -2.57 10.99
CA SER A 133 8.85 -2.62 12.23
C SER A 133 8.48 -3.78 13.17
N GLU A 134 7.42 -4.52 12.86
CA GLU A 134 7.03 -5.73 13.59
C GLU A 134 7.94 -6.93 13.30
N TYR A 135 8.71 -6.86 12.20
CA TYR A 135 9.66 -7.91 11.86
C TYR A 135 10.88 -7.95 12.79
N PRO A 136 11.42 -9.16 13.06
CA PRO A 136 12.59 -9.31 13.92
C PRO A 136 13.83 -8.62 13.30
N PRO A 137 14.79 -8.16 14.16
CA PRO A 137 15.97 -7.42 13.73
C PRO A 137 16.84 -8.12 12.68
N GLN A 138 16.75 -9.44 12.58
CA GLN A 138 17.55 -10.25 11.65
C GLN A 138 17.13 -10.06 10.18
N VAL A 139 15.84 -9.80 9.93
CA VAL A 139 15.28 -9.65 8.57
C VAL A 139 14.84 -8.21 8.26
N LEU A 140 14.54 -7.42 9.28
CA LEU A 140 14.03 -6.06 9.14
C LEU A 140 14.91 -5.16 8.24
N PRO A 141 16.26 -5.17 8.33
CA PRO A 141 17.09 -4.32 7.47
C PRO A 141 16.92 -4.62 5.97
N GLN A 142 16.76 -5.90 5.61
CA GLN A 142 16.56 -6.32 4.22
C GLN A 142 15.17 -5.93 3.71
N ILE A 143 14.15 -6.11 4.54
CA ILE A 143 12.77 -5.69 4.23
C ILE A 143 12.72 -4.18 4.01
N LEU A 144 13.32 -3.40 4.92
CA LEU A 144 13.37 -1.94 4.79
C LEU A 144 14.16 -1.48 3.58
N ALA A 145 15.30 -2.11 3.25
CA ALA A 145 16.07 -1.78 2.06
C ALA A 145 15.22 -1.98 0.79
N ARG A 146 14.51 -3.11 0.69
CA ARG A 146 13.62 -3.41 -0.43
C ARG A 146 12.46 -2.43 -0.53
N PHE A 147 11.78 -2.18 0.60
CA PHE A 147 10.67 -1.24 0.68
C PHE A 147 11.09 0.18 0.31
N ASN A 148 12.23 0.66 0.79
CA ASN A 148 12.74 1.99 0.49
C ASN A 148 13.07 2.17 -0.99
N THR A 149 13.70 1.16 -1.63
CA THR A 149 13.96 1.19 -3.08
C THR A 149 12.65 1.31 -3.86
N MET A 150 11.69 0.44 -3.58
CA MET A 150 10.36 0.50 -4.19
C MET A 150 9.66 1.85 -3.96
N ALA A 151 9.72 2.37 -2.73
CA ALA A 151 9.03 3.60 -2.36
C ALA A 151 9.60 4.82 -3.09
N ILE A 152 10.92 4.91 -3.24
CA ILE A 152 11.54 6.03 -3.96
C ILE A 152 11.29 5.93 -5.47
N GLU A 153 11.33 4.74 -6.05
CA GLU A 153 11.01 4.52 -7.46
C GLU A 153 9.58 4.99 -7.80
N VAL A 154 8.61 4.72 -6.94
CA VAL A 154 7.23 5.22 -7.12
C VAL A 154 7.18 6.75 -7.10
N CYS A 155 7.94 7.41 -6.21
CA CYS A 155 8.02 8.88 -6.19
C CYS A 155 8.67 9.43 -7.46
N GLU A 156 9.75 8.82 -7.94
CA GLU A 156 10.41 9.18 -9.19
C GLU A 156 9.46 9.01 -10.38
N GLY A 157 8.71 7.91 -10.42
CA GLY A 157 7.71 7.64 -11.46
C GLY A 157 6.58 8.66 -11.47
N GLN A 158 6.11 9.09 -10.30
CA GLN A 158 5.11 10.15 -10.20
C GLN A 158 5.68 11.49 -10.69
N GLN A 159 6.95 11.80 -10.40
CA GLN A 159 7.56 13.02 -10.89
C GLN A 159 7.70 12.99 -12.42
N TYR A 160 8.11 11.88 -13.02
CA TYR A 160 8.14 11.74 -14.49
C TYR A 160 6.77 11.95 -15.12
N ASP A 161 5.72 11.38 -14.53
CA ASP A 161 4.35 11.54 -15.03
C ASP A 161 3.93 13.01 -15.05
N MET A 162 4.15 13.73 -13.97
CA MET A 162 3.89 15.18 -13.89
C MET A 162 4.73 16.00 -14.89
N ASP A 163 6.01 15.66 -15.04
CA ASP A 163 6.89 16.36 -15.99
C ASP A 163 6.43 16.14 -17.44
N PHE A 164 5.88 14.97 -17.76
CA PHE A 164 5.39 14.63 -19.09
C PHE A 164 4.15 15.44 -19.49
N GLU A 165 3.33 15.87 -18.53
CA GLU A 165 2.16 16.73 -18.80
C GLU A 165 2.54 18.07 -19.47
N THR A 166 3.73 18.57 -19.21
CA THR A 166 4.22 19.87 -19.70
C THR A 166 5.15 19.77 -20.91
N ARG A 167 5.53 18.56 -21.33
CA ARG A 167 6.45 18.34 -22.45
C ARG A 167 5.71 18.26 -23.78
N GLU A 168 6.28 18.85 -24.82
CA GLU A 168 5.76 18.78 -26.19
C GLU A 168 5.77 17.36 -26.78
N SER A 169 6.74 16.53 -26.35
CA SER A 169 6.84 15.12 -26.79
C SER A 169 7.53 14.27 -25.73
N VAL A 170 7.10 13.03 -25.63
CA VAL A 170 7.70 11.98 -24.79
C VAL A 170 7.93 10.77 -25.68
N SER A 171 9.11 10.19 -25.64
CA SER A 171 9.42 8.97 -26.38
C SER A 171 8.71 7.76 -25.75
N VAL A 172 8.52 6.70 -26.53
CA VAL A 172 7.94 5.45 -26.03
C VAL A 172 8.81 4.85 -24.92
N GLU A 173 10.13 4.95 -25.05
CA GLU A 173 11.08 4.44 -24.05
C GLU A 173 10.95 5.19 -22.70
N GLU A 174 10.90 6.51 -22.73
CA GLU A 174 10.68 7.34 -21.53
C GLU A 174 9.33 7.03 -20.88
N TYR A 175 8.27 6.87 -21.69
CA TYR A 175 6.95 6.54 -21.18
C TYR A 175 6.90 5.16 -20.52
N LEU A 176 7.54 4.15 -21.13
CA LEU A 176 7.63 2.82 -20.55
C LEU A 176 8.44 2.81 -19.26
N HIS A 177 9.54 3.56 -19.20
CA HIS A 177 10.32 3.71 -17.97
C HIS A 177 9.48 4.36 -16.85
N MET A 178 8.74 5.42 -17.16
CA MET A 178 7.83 6.04 -16.18
C MET A 178 6.82 5.02 -15.64
N ILE A 179 6.17 4.22 -16.50
CA ILE A 179 5.23 3.17 -16.04
C ILE A 179 5.94 2.12 -15.19
N GLU A 180 7.16 1.73 -15.55
CA GLU A 180 7.96 0.78 -14.80
C GLU A 180 8.16 1.26 -13.36
N VAL A 181 8.67 2.47 -13.17
CA VAL A 181 8.96 3.00 -11.83
C VAL A 181 7.70 3.48 -11.08
N LYS A 182 6.69 4.04 -11.75
CA LYS A 182 5.43 4.48 -11.10
C LYS A 182 4.54 3.31 -10.69
N THR A 183 4.42 2.29 -11.54
CA THR A 183 3.39 1.24 -11.39
C THR A 183 3.99 -0.12 -11.08
N SER A 184 5.01 -0.55 -11.87
CA SER A 184 5.58 -1.89 -11.75
C SER A 184 6.47 -2.04 -10.53
N ALA A 185 7.12 -0.97 -10.06
CA ALA A 185 7.95 -0.98 -8.85
C ALA A 185 7.21 -1.55 -7.63
N LEU A 186 5.95 -1.17 -7.43
CA LEU A 186 5.11 -1.71 -6.35
C LEU A 186 4.75 -3.19 -6.52
N LEU A 187 4.73 -3.70 -7.74
CA LEU A 187 4.44 -5.13 -8.00
C LEU A 187 5.69 -5.97 -7.78
N TRP A 188 6.83 -5.58 -8.36
CA TRP A 188 8.06 -6.33 -8.18
C TRP A 188 8.67 -6.16 -6.78
N GLY A 189 8.39 -5.03 -6.11
CA GLY A 189 8.73 -4.84 -4.70
C GLY A 189 7.97 -5.78 -3.76
N ALA A 190 6.79 -6.25 -4.19
CA ALA A 190 5.95 -7.22 -3.48
C ALA A 190 6.29 -8.69 -3.82
N THR A 191 7.22 -8.95 -4.72
CA THR A 191 7.66 -10.30 -5.11
C THR A 191 9.14 -10.52 -4.83
#